data_0924d9667e02fd792d97ccfb89948671
#
_entry.id   0924d9667e02fd792d97ccfb89948671
#
_cell.length_a   1.000
_cell.length_b   1.000
_cell.length_c   1.000
_cell.angle_alpha   90.00
_cell.angle_beta   90.00
_cell.angle_gamma   90.00
#
_symmetry.space_group_name_H-M   'P 1'
#
loop_
_entity.id
_entity.type
_entity.pdbx_description
1 polymer ?
#
loop_
_entity_poly.entity_id
_entity_poly.type
_entity_poly.pdbx_seq_one_letter_code
_entity_poly.pdbx_strand_id
1 'polypeptide(L)'
;MKRWWIGGRGAGWYVGAAWMVAAAVGGIAAQVPEPVPLVLTLPDEPAAGARLFVAKGCVRCHSLGGEEVRMGPDLGRIHFPGTALDLAGSFWNHAPVMGEKMRDLKMGPPTLDSREMADLLAFLTAYRYYLTEVGGPGNPGAGRRVFEQKGCARCHGEEGQFDKVGPSLERYRGRVSAIMLAQVMWNHGSQMAVVMRQSGVPWPNFSGGEMGDLLAYLQAGNGGAATDRVYFEPGSPRRGRELFVAKQCARCHAIAGAGGRGGPDLGGRGRDLVGSVASIAGEMWNHSQGMRAEMARRGLAPAAFSGQEMADIIAYLYFVNYANVQGRPVRGAEIFRQKCSSCHSETAGSSRVGPDLTAIPQLDDPIAIFAAMWNHASRMEQELRQQGLAWPRLAPGDAADLAAFLVSRRAPK
;
A
#
# COMPACT_ATOMS: atom_id res chain seq x y z
N MET A 1 -13.24 -25.07 -82.53
CA MET A 1 -13.57 -24.55 -83.88
C MET A 1 -13.41 -23.05 -83.84
N LYS A 2 -12.57 -22.55 -84.84
CA LYS A 2 -12.55 -21.20 -85.44
C LYS A 2 -12.31 -20.01 -84.46
N ARG A 3 -11.13 -19.40 -84.38
CA ARG A 3 -10.49 -18.42 -85.33
C ARG A 3 -11.47 -17.26 -85.61
N TRP A 4 -11.08 -15.94 -85.48
CA TRP A 4 -10.15 -15.07 -86.21
C TRP A 4 -10.15 -13.67 -85.53
N TRP A 5 -9.05 -12.98 -85.26
CA TRP A 5 -8.26 -12.00 -86.05
C TRP A 5 -8.96 -10.62 -86.15
N ILE A 6 -8.43 -9.44 -86.08
CA ILE A 6 -7.11 -8.76 -86.30
C ILE A 6 -7.30 -7.29 -85.81
N GLY A 7 -6.19 -6.65 -85.46
CA GLY A 7 -5.77 -5.28 -85.80
C GLY A 7 -6.19 -4.20 -84.79
N GLY A 8 -5.39 -3.27 -84.45
CA GLY A 8 -4.10 -2.76 -84.86
C GLY A 8 -3.87 -1.38 -84.30
N ARG A 9 -2.68 -1.13 -83.89
CA ARG A 9 -1.90 0.14 -83.88
C ARG A 9 -2.48 1.39 -83.19
N GLY A 10 -1.66 1.94 -82.28
CA GLY A 10 -1.71 3.35 -81.92
C GLY A 10 -0.84 3.65 -80.70
N ALA A 11 0.37 4.11 -80.98
CA ALA A 11 1.36 4.54 -79.97
C ALA A 11 0.94 5.88 -79.33
N GLY A 12 1.19 6.02 -78.04
CA GLY A 12 1.09 7.29 -77.37
C GLY A 12 1.77 7.21 -76.01
N TRP A 13 3.05 7.55 -75.97
CA TRP A 13 3.82 7.70 -74.75
C TRP A 13 3.41 8.99 -74.05
N TYR A 14 2.79 8.90 -72.87
CA TYR A 14 2.77 9.97 -71.88
C TYR A 14 3.41 9.51 -70.61
N VAL A 15 4.64 10.03 -70.37
CA VAL A 15 5.34 9.90 -69.10
C VAL A 15 4.69 10.89 -68.14
N GLY A 16 3.82 10.41 -67.29
CA GLY A 16 3.25 11.14 -66.18
C GLY A 16 4.07 10.85 -64.92
N ALA A 17 4.96 11.78 -64.50
CA ALA A 17 5.66 11.71 -63.25
C ALA A 17 4.67 11.94 -62.10
N ALA A 18 4.26 10.86 -61.43
CA ALA A 18 3.49 10.91 -60.19
C ALA A 18 4.49 11.18 -59.04
N TRP A 19 4.50 12.42 -58.54
CA TRP A 19 5.15 12.77 -57.29
C TRP A 19 4.35 12.15 -56.12
N MET A 20 4.88 11.03 -55.56
CA MET A 20 4.38 10.54 -54.28
C MET A 20 4.97 11.43 -53.18
N VAL A 21 4.17 12.31 -52.65
CA VAL A 21 4.41 13.01 -51.38
C VAL A 21 4.18 11.99 -50.27
N ALA A 22 5.24 11.33 -49.80
CA ALA A 22 5.20 10.55 -48.58
C ALA A 22 5.08 11.54 -47.38
N ALA A 23 3.87 11.77 -46.92
CA ALA A 23 3.65 12.45 -45.66
C ALA A 23 4.17 11.56 -44.54
N ALA A 24 5.37 11.87 -44.04
CA ALA A 24 5.89 11.28 -42.81
C ALA A 24 5.02 11.79 -41.65
N VAL A 25 4.01 11.02 -41.29
CA VAL A 25 3.31 11.18 -40.01
C VAL A 25 4.28 10.70 -38.94
N GLY A 26 5.15 11.58 -38.51
CA GLY A 26 5.93 11.39 -37.28
C GLY A 26 4.97 11.33 -36.09
N GLY A 27 4.56 10.11 -35.72
CA GLY A 27 3.89 9.88 -34.46
C GLY A 27 4.81 10.32 -33.34
N ILE A 28 4.51 11.43 -32.70
CA ILE A 28 5.07 11.80 -31.43
C ILE A 28 4.56 10.72 -30.45
N ALA A 29 5.33 9.64 -30.27
CA ALA A 29 5.13 8.74 -29.17
C ALA A 29 5.30 9.60 -27.92
N ALA A 30 4.19 9.89 -27.25
CA ALA A 30 4.23 10.51 -25.94
C ALA A 30 5.13 9.63 -25.07
N GLN A 31 6.33 10.12 -24.76
CA GLN A 31 7.22 9.45 -23.83
C GLN A 31 6.49 9.35 -22.52
N VAL A 32 6.12 8.13 -22.14
CA VAL A 32 5.63 7.85 -20.78
C VAL A 32 6.80 8.26 -19.88
N PRO A 33 6.62 9.27 -19.02
CA PRO A 33 7.70 9.71 -18.16
C PRO A 33 8.19 8.51 -17.35
N GLU A 34 9.51 8.31 -17.30
CA GLU A 34 10.09 7.27 -16.44
C GLU A 34 9.58 7.47 -15.01
N PRO A 35 9.14 6.40 -14.34
CA PRO A 35 8.67 6.52 -12.97
C PRO A 35 9.79 7.08 -12.09
N VAL A 36 9.59 8.27 -11.56
CA VAL A 36 10.50 8.86 -10.58
C VAL A 36 10.55 7.91 -9.39
N PRO A 37 11.75 7.49 -8.94
CA PRO A 37 11.87 6.63 -7.78
C PRO A 37 11.14 7.25 -6.60
N LEU A 38 10.24 6.51 -5.96
CA LEU A 38 9.49 6.98 -4.81
C LEU A 38 10.46 7.29 -3.67
N VAL A 39 10.69 8.56 -3.39
CA VAL A 39 11.36 9.00 -2.18
C VAL A 39 10.34 8.91 -1.05
N LEU A 40 10.51 7.97 -0.15
CA LEU A 40 9.56 7.71 0.92
C LEU A 40 10.27 7.71 2.28
N THR A 41 9.85 8.60 3.16
CA THR A 41 10.25 8.56 4.57
C THR A 41 9.64 7.32 5.22
N LEU A 42 10.46 6.34 5.54
CA LEU A 42 10.04 5.13 6.24
C LEU A 42 10.04 5.37 7.76
N PRO A 43 9.02 4.89 8.47
CA PRO A 43 8.99 4.93 9.92
C PRO A 43 10.08 4.03 10.52
N ASP A 44 10.57 4.41 11.70
CA ASP A 44 11.51 3.60 12.44
C ASP A 44 10.81 2.39 13.04
N GLU A 45 9.78 2.64 13.84
CA GLU A 45 9.00 1.59 14.48
C GLU A 45 7.60 2.11 14.87
N PRO A 46 6.54 1.29 14.81
CA PRO A 46 5.20 1.70 15.23
C PRO A 46 5.11 2.09 16.72
N ALA A 47 5.98 1.53 17.58
CA ALA A 47 6.04 1.91 18.99
C ALA A 47 6.50 3.36 19.20
N ALA A 48 7.34 3.92 18.33
CA ALA A 48 7.67 5.35 18.35
C ALA A 48 6.42 6.19 18.10
N GLY A 49 5.58 5.81 17.16
CA GLY A 49 4.29 6.46 16.89
C GLY A 49 3.34 6.43 18.09
N ALA A 50 3.30 5.31 18.85
CA ALA A 50 2.51 5.22 20.09
C ALA A 50 3.00 6.23 21.13
N ARG A 51 4.31 6.35 21.31
CA ARG A 51 4.90 7.36 22.21
C ARG A 51 4.58 8.79 21.76
N LEU A 52 4.66 9.05 20.46
CA LEU A 52 4.29 10.34 19.87
C LEU A 52 2.80 10.66 20.08
N PHE A 53 1.92 9.69 19.90
CA PHE A 53 0.47 9.86 20.13
C PHE A 53 0.16 10.37 21.54
N VAL A 54 0.88 9.88 22.53
CA VAL A 54 0.79 10.36 23.92
C VAL A 54 1.51 11.70 24.10
N ALA A 55 2.78 11.81 23.68
CA ALA A 55 3.63 12.97 23.92
C ALA A 55 3.13 14.24 23.21
N LYS A 56 2.60 14.09 21.99
CA LYS A 56 2.01 15.20 21.20
C LYS A 56 0.56 15.51 21.63
N GLY A 57 0.02 14.81 22.63
CA GLY A 57 -1.28 15.09 23.25
C GLY A 57 -2.51 14.58 22.47
N CYS A 58 -2.35 13.77 21.43
CA CYS A 58 -3.48 13.21 20.65
C CYS A 58 -4.45 12.42 21.56
N VAL A 59 -3.90 11.69 22.54
CA VAL A 59 -4.62 10.87 23.52
C VAL A 59 -5.59 11.67 24.40
N ARG A 60 -5.43 13.00 24.50
CA ARG A 60 -6.34 13.85 25.28
C ARG A 60 -7.73 13.95 24.66
N CYS A 61 -7.80 13.81 23.33
CA CYS A 61 -9.05 13.95 22.58
C CYS A 61 -9.47 12.64 21.89
N HIS A 62 -8.51 11.81 21.48
CA HIS A 62 -8.75 10.60 20.71
C HIS A 62 -8.47 9.34 21.53
N SER A 63 -9.36 8.35 21.45
CA SER A 63 -9.15 7.00 21.96
C SER A 63 -8.62 6.09 20.83
N LEU A 64 -8.14 4.92 21.22
CA LEU A 64 -7.70 3.84 20.34
C LEU A 64 -8.32 2.53 20.82
N GLY A 65 -9.50 2.18 20.29
CA GLY A 65 -10.20 0.93 20.61
C GLY A 65 -10.79 0.88 22.03
N GLY A 66 -10.88 2.01 22.73
CA GLY A 66 -11.47 2.10 24.06
C GLY A 66 -12.98 2.28 24.04
N GLU A 67 -13.62 2.01 25.17
CA GLU A 67 -15.07 2.28 25.36
C GLU A 67 -15.34 3.75 25.75
N GLU A 68 -14.33 4.48 26.20
CA GLU A 68 -14.48 5.87 26.60
C GLU A 68 -14.74 6.77 25.38
N VAL A 69 -15.88 7.43 25.38
CA VAL A 69 -16.17 8.49 24.43
C VAL A 69 -15.39 9.73 24.85
N ARG A 70 -14.35 10.05 24.06
CA ARG A 70 -13.57 11.29 24.23
C ARG A 70 -14.12 12.39 23.32
N MET A 71 -13.55 13.59 23.40
CA MET A 71 -13.99 14.72 22.56
C MET A 71 -13.85 14.48 21.05
N GLY A 72 -12.86 13.69 20.67
CA GLY A 72 -12.62 13.27 19.29
C GLY A 72 -13.04 11.82 19.05
N PRO A 73 -13.16 11.42 17.79
CA PRO A 73 -13.51 10.05 17.44
C PRO A 73 -12.40 9.07 17.86
N ASP A 74 -12.80 7.81 18.08
CA ASP A 74 -11.88 6.70 18.31
C ASP A 74 -11.11 6.36 17.02
N LEU A 75 -9.81 6.72 16.97
CA LEU A 75 -8.98 6.51 15.80
C LEU A 75 -8.67 5.02 15.54
N GLY A 76 -8.84 4.15 16.52
CA GLY A 76 -8.74 2.70 16.35
C GLY A 76 -9.93 2.10 15.59
N ARG A 77 -11.06 2.79 15.55
CA ARG A 77 -12.30 2.33 14.88
C ARG A 77 -12.58 3.04 13.56
N ILE A 78 -11.90 4.16 13.28
CA ILE A 78 -12.08 4.88 12.01
C ILE A 78 -11.44 4.08 10.89
N HIS A 79 -12.21 3.79 9.87
CA HIS A 79 -11.67 3.33 8.60
C HIS A 79 -11.10 4.52 7.84
N PHE A 80 -9.77 4.54 7.63
CA PHE A 80 -9.11 5.51 6.75
C PHE A 80 -8.99 4.89 5.35
N PRO A 81 -9.98 5.09 4.46
CA PRO A 81 -9.91 4.56 3.11
C PRO A 81 -8.85 5.31 2.31
N GLY A 82 -8.22 4.63 1.38
CA GLY A 82 -7.28 5.25 0.44
C GLY A 82 -5.84 5.26 0.93
N THR A 83 -5.13 6.32 0.58
CA THR A 83 -3.69 6.48 0.73
C THR A 83 -3.31 7.45 1.86
N ALA A 84 -2.01 7.60 2.13
CA ALA A 84 -1.50 8.57 3.10
C ALA A 84 -1.94 10.01 2.76
N LEU A 85 -2.05 10.38 1.48
CA LEU A 85 -2.53 11.71 1.09
C LEU A 85 -4.05 11.86 1.16
N ASP A 86 -4.83 10.78 1.07
CA ASP A 86 -6.26 10.84 1.39
C ASP A 86 -6.48 11.09 2.89
N LEU A 87 -5.63 10.47 3.72
CA LEU A 87 -5.63 10.76 5.15
C LEU A 87 -5.18 12.20 5.43
N ALA A 88 -4.14 12.69 4.75
CA ALA A 88 -3.72 14.09 4.83
C ALA A 88 -4.86 15.05 4.50
N GLY A 89 -5.63 14.78 3.44
CA GLY A 89 -6.83 15.54 3.07
C GLY A 89 -7.90 15.51 4.15
N SER A 90 -8.09 14.35 4.79
CA SER A 90 -9.04 14.20 5.91
C SER A 90 -8.61 15.00 7.14
N PHE A 91 -7.34 14.93 7.52
CA PHE A 91 -6.75 15.75 8.58
C PHE A 91 -6.86 17.24 8.28
N TRP A 92 -6.55 17.62 7.05
CA TRP A 92 -6.69 19.00 6.57
C TRP A 92 -8.12 19.51 6.76
N ASN A 93 -9.11 18.75 6.33
CA ASN A 93 -10.52 19.12 6.47
C ASN A 93 -10.97 19.22 7.94
N HIS A 94 -10.30 18.49 8.85
CA HIS A 94 -10.59 18.47 10.28
C HIS A 94 -9.79 19.52 11.08
N ALA A 95 -8.71 20.05 10.49
CA ALA A 95 -7.79 20.96 11.20
C ALA A 95 -8.48 22.15 11.88
N PRO A 96 -9.48 22.83 11.28
CA PRO A 96 -10.13 23.95 11.93
C PRO A 96 -10.88 23.55 13.21
N VAL A 97 -11.57 22.39 13.20
CA VAL A 97 -12.33 21.88 14.37
C VAL A 97 -11.36 21.45 15.48
N MET A 98 -10.28 20.74 15.13
CA MET A 98 -9.23 20.39 16.09
C MET A 98 -8.56 21.64 16.66
N GLY A 99 -8.24 22.61 15.83
CA GLY A 99 -7.64 23.88 16.25
C GLY A 99 -8.53 24.67 17.22
N GLU A 100 -9.83 24.70 16.99
CA GLU A 100 -10.80 25.31 17.92
C GLU A 100 -10.76 24.61 19.29
N LYS A 101 -10.85 23.27 19.31
CA LYS A 101 -10.82 22.52 20.56
C LYS A 101 -9.48 22.63 21.29
N MET A 102 -8.37 22.67 20.57
CA MET A 102 -7.06 22.93 21.16
C MET A 102 -7.00 24.31 21.83
N ARG A 103 -7.54 25.35 21.19
CA ARG A 103 -7.62 26.69 21.79
C ARG A 103 -8.46 26.72 23.05
N ASP A 104 -9.65 26.06 23.04
CA ASP A 104 -10.52 25.94 24.22
C ASP A 104 -9.75 25.32 25.41
N LEU A 105 -8.88 24.37 25.14
CA LEU A 105 -8.05 23.69 26.14
C LEU A 105 -6.71 24.38 26.41
N LYS A 106 -6.46 25.55 25.81
CA LYS A 106 -5.20 26.29 25.89
C LYS A 106 -3.99 25.44 25.48
N MET A 107 -4.17 24.59 24.49
CA MET A 107 -3.13 23.75 23.88
C MET A 107 -2.65 24.35 22.57
N GLY A 108 -1.35 24.44 22.39
CA GLY A 108 -0.78 24.72 21.07
C GLY A 108 -0.91 23.52 20.13
N PRO A 109 -1.02 23.74 18.81
CA PRO A 109 -1.00 22.63 17.85
C PRO A 109 0.37 21.96 17.88
N PRO A 110 0.42 20.62 18.01
CA PRO A 110 1.69 19.90 17.98
C PRO A 110 2.31 19.96 16.57
N THR A 111 3.61 20.17 16.50
CA THR A 111 4.38 20.05 15.26
C THR A 111 4.88 18.62 15.08
N LEU A 112 4.91 18.16 13.85
CA LEU A 112 5.40 16.82 13.45
C LEU A 112 6.37 16.98 12.29
N ASP A 113 7.59 16.48 12.43
CA ASP A 113 8.46 16.33 11.26
C ASP A 113 8.04 15.12 10.40
N SER A 114 8.68 14.92 9.26
CA SER A 114 8.31 13.84 8.35
C SER A 114 8.50 12.45 8.98
N ARG A 115 9.51 12.27 9.84
CA ARG A 115 9.74 11.00 10.53
C ARG A 115 8.70 10.76 11.62
N GLU A 116 8.42 11.75 12.44
CA GLU A 116 7.36 11.69 13.45
C GLU A 116 6.00 11.41 12.81
N MET A 117 5.72 12.02 11.66
CA MET A 117 4.51 11.74 10.88
C MET A 117 4.49 10.29 10.36
N ALA A 118 5.61 9.79 9.83
CA ALA A 118 5.72 8.40 9.39
C ALA A 118 5.50 7.41 10.54
N ASP A 119 6.13 7.64 11.70
CA ASP A 119 5.99 6.79 12.88
C ASP A 119 4.55 6.79 13.40
N LEU A 120 3.92 7.97 13.46
CA LEU A 120 2.51 8.10 13.87
C LEU A 120 1.56 7.34 12.92
N LEU A 121 1.77 7.47 11.61
CA LEU A 121 1.01 6.74 10.60
C LEU A 121 1.23 5.23 10.71
N ALA A 122 2.48 4.79 10.89
CA ALA A 122 2.79 3.39 11.09
C ALA A 122 2.10 2.82 12.34
N PHE A 123 2.05 3.59 13.42
CA PHE A 123 1.32 3.21 14.63
C PHE A 123 -0.18 3.09 14.38
N LEU A 124 -0.82 4.10 13.80
CA LEU A 124 -2.25 4.09 13.54
C LEU A 124 -2.65 2.98 12.55
N THR A 125 -1.80 2.73 11.54
CA THR A 125 -2.03 1.64 10.59
C THR A 125 -1.73 0.27 11.20
N ALA A 126 -0.65 0.13 12.00
CA ALA A 126 -0.32 -1.11 12.69
C ALA A 126 -1.37 -1.46 13.75
N TYR A 127 -1.87 -0.48 14.49
CA TYR A 127 -2.94 -0.68 15.46
C TYR A 127 -4.16 -1.35 14.80
N ARG A 128 -4.59 -0.85 13.65
CA ARG A 128 -5.70 -1.44 12.88
C ARG A 128 -5.37 -2.83 12.34
N TYR A 129 -4.18 -2.97 11.83
CA TYR A 129 -3.67 -4.14 11.15
C TYR A 129 -3.44 -5.31 12.11
N TYR A 130 -2.91 -5.05 13.32
CA TYR A 130 -2.63 -6.09 14.31
C TYR A 130 -3.78 -6.33 15.27
N LEU A 131 -4.52 -5.29 15.65
CA LEU A 131 -5.49 -5.38 16.74
C LEU A 131 -6.93 -5.50 16.26
N THR A 132 -7.26 -5.00 15.08
CA THR A 132 -8.64 -5.01 14.58
C THR A 132 -8.87 -5.97 13.41
N GLU A 133 -7.83 -6.66 12.92
CA GLU A 133 -7.90 -7.55 11.75
C GLU A 133 -8.73 -6.90 10.62
N VAL A 134 -8.08 -6.01 9.87
CA VAL A 134 -8.74 -5.31 8.75
C VAL A 134 -9.21 -6.31 7.71
N GLY A 135 -10.51 -6.45 7.58
CA GLY A 135 -11.16 -7.41 6.68
C GLY A 135 -12.34 -8.13 7.35
N GLY A 136 -12.58 -7.86 8.64
CA GLY A 136 -13.55 -8.57 9.47
C GLY A 136 -13.02 -9.95 9.90
N PRO A 137 -13.54 -10.50 11.00
CA PRO A 137 -13.21 -11.86 11.36
C PRO A 137 -13.69 -12.79 10.24
N GLY A 138 -12.77 -13.61 9.69
CA GLY A 138 -13.14 -14.65 8.75
C GLY A 138 -14.22 -15.57 9.38
N ASN A 139 -14.93 -16.30 8.56
CA ASN A 139 -15.96 -17.22 9.02
C ASN A 139 -15.34 -18.60 9.32
N PRO A 140 -15.33 -19.05 10.60
CA PRO A 140 -14.72 -20.35 10.97
C PRO A 140 -15.37 -21.54 10.25
N GLY A 141 -16.69 -21.50 10.01
CA GLY A 141 -17.40 -22.55 9.28
C GLY A 141 -17.03 -22.60 7.79
N ALA A 142 -16.83 -21.42 7.17
CA ALA A 142 -16.29 -21.33 5.83
C ALA A 142 -14.84 -21.84 5.80
N GLY A 143 -14.03 -21.45 6.79
CA GLY A 143 -12.64 -21.87 6.91
C GLY A 143 -12.47 -23.37 7.08
N ARG A 144 -13.37 -24.04 7.80
CA ARG A 144 -13.42 -25.52 7.86
C ARG A 144 -13.65 -26.11 6.47
N ARG A 145 -14.60 -25.57 5.70
CA ARG A 145 -14.82 -26.02 4.32
C ARG A 145 -13.59 -25.80 3.44
N VAL A 146 -12.93 -24.65 3.56
CA VAL A 146 -11.66 -24.35 2.85
C VAL A 146 -10.61 -25.41 3.23
N PHE A 147 -10.43 -25.71 4.51
CA PHE A 147 -9.47 -26.71 5.00
C PHE A 147 -9.71 -28.10 4.39
N GLU A 148 -10.97 -28.50 4.29
CA GLU A 148 -11.38 -29.78 3.70
C GLU A 148 -11.24 -29.77 2.17
N GLN A 149 -11.80 -28.76 1.49
CA GLN A 149 -11.86 -28.67 0.02
C GLN A 149 -10.50 -28.43 -0.62
N LYS A 150 -9.63 -27.63 0.03
CA LYS A 150 -8.25 -27.40 -0.45
C LYS A 150 -7.33 -28.59 -0.13
N GLY A 151 -7.84 -29.62 0.51
CA GLY A 151 -7.11 -30.88 0.75
C GLY A 151 -6.16 -30.84 1.95
N CYS A 152 -6.18 -29.81 2.78
CA CYS A 152 -5.33 -29.71 3.98
C CYS A 152 -5.55 -30.89 4.92
N ALA A 153 -6.81 -31.29 5.11
CA ALA A 153 -7.22 -32.41 5.96
C ALA A 153 -6.64 -33.78 5.53
N ARG A 154 -6.14 -33.89 4.30
CA ARG A 154 -5.51 -35.17 3.82
C ARG A 154 -4.18 -35.42 4.50
N CYS A 155 -3.45 -34.39 4.86
CA CYS A 155 -2.13 -34.45 5.48
C CYS A 155 -2.12 -33.95 6.92
N HIS A 156 -2.92 -32.91 7.22
CA HIS A 156 -3.04 -32.30 8.53
C HIS A 156 -4.33 -32.75 9.20
N GLY A 157 -4.26 -33.80 10.00
CA GLY A 157 -5.41 -34.39 10.68
C GLY A 157 -5.71 -33.77 12.03
N GLU A 158 -6.73 -34.29 12.68
CA GLU A 158 -7.07 -34.01 14.07
C GLU A 158 -6.10 -34.70 15.03
N GLU A 159 -6.02 -34.23 16.27
CA GLU A 159 -5.16 -34.82 17.28
C GLU A 159 -5.54 -36.27 17.54
N GLY A 160 -4.54 -37.18 17.54
CA GLY A 160 -4.76 -38.63 17.70
C GLY A 160 -4.84 -39.43 16.39
N GLN A 161 -4.85 -38.80 15.23
CA GLN A 161 -4.73 -39.48 13.94
C GLN A 161 -3.25 -39.62 13.55
N PHE A 162 -2.61 -40.70 13.96
CA PHE A 162 -1.17 -40.92 13.80
C PHE A 162 -0.68 -41.19 12.37
N ASP A 163 -1.58 -41.42 11.42
CA ASP A 163 -1.25 -41.85 10.05
C ASP A 163 -1.11 -40.69 9.05
N LYS A 164 -1.14 -39.43 9.52
CA LYS A 164 -1.04 -38.28 8.65
C LYS A 164 0.43 -37.87 8.44
N VAL A 165 0.72 -37.47 7.20
CA VAL A 165 2.07 -37.08 6.77
C VAL A 165 2.50 -35.75 7.37
N GLY A 166 1.53 -34.86 7.66
CA GLY A 166 1.76 -33.55 8.26
C GLY A 166 1.40 -33.49 9.74
N PRO A 167 1.93 -32.53 10.48
CA PRO A 167 1.56 -32.37 11.89
C PRO A 167 0.09 -31.99 12.04
N SER A 168 -0.55 -32.44 13.14
CA SER A 168 -1.88 -31.93 13.49
C SER A 168 -1.85 -30.42 13.70
N LEU A 169 -2.78 -29.72 13.05
CA LEU A 169 -2.94 -28.27 13.22
C LEU A 169 -3.77 -27.89 14.45
N GLU A 170 -4.38 -28.86 15.14
CA GLU A 170 -5.16 -28.61 16.36
C GLU A 170 -4.33 -27.98 17.48
N ARG A 171 -3.05 -28.38 17.59
CA ARG A 171 -2.14 -27.78 18.56
C ARG A 171 -1.90 -26.27 18.36
N TYR A 172 -2.22 -25.74 17.17
CA TYR A 172 -2.14 -24.32 16.85
C TYR A 172 -3.47 -23.60 17.03
N ARG A 173 -4.57 -24.35 17.25
CA ARG A 173 -5.89 -23.77 17.46
C ARG A 173 -5.88 -22.76 18.62
N GLY A 174 -6.48 -21.61 18.39
CA GLY A 174 -6.52 -20.51 19.35
C GLY A 174 -5.21 -19.71 19.49
N ARG A 175 -4.08 -20.20 18.96
CA ARG A 175 -2.76 -19.60 19.13
C ARG A 175 -2.22 -18.94 17.86
N VAL A 176 -2.74 -19.28 16.68
CA VAL A 176 -2.22 -18.82 15.40
C VAL A 176 -2.63 -17.37 15.15
N SER A 177 -1.66 -16.52 14.87
CA SER A 177 -1.88 -15.18 14.32
C SER A 177 -1.75 -15.21 12.79
N ALA A 178 -2.25 -14.17 12.09
CA ALA A 178 -2.09 -14.07 10.64
C ALA A 178 -0.62 -14.05 10.21
N ILE A 179 0.25 -13.36 10.97
CA ILE A 179 1.70 -13.33 10.74
C ILE A 179 2.32 -14.72 10.90
N MET A 180 1.95 -15.44 11.97
CA MET A 180 2.43 -16.79 12.21
C MET A 180 2.00 -17.72 11.07
N LEU A 181 0.75 -17.62 10.63
CA LEU A 181 0.25 -18.42 9.50
C LEU A 181 1.06 -18.14 8.23
N ALA A 182 1.27 -16.88 7.89
CA ALA A 182 2.07 -16.46 6.73
C ALA A 182 3.50 -17.02 6.80
N GLN A 183 4.15 -16.88 7.95
CA GLN A 183 5.52 -17.33 8.19
C GLN A 183 5.64 -18.86 8.09
N VAL A 184 4.75 -19.61 8.76
CA VAL A 184 4.79 -21.07 8.75
C VAL A 184 4.48 -21.61 7.36
N MET A 185 3.46 -21.10 6.67
CA MET A 185 3.13 -21.52 5.31
C MET A 185 4.27 -21.25 4.34
N TRP A 186 4.92 -20.09 4.43
CA TRP A 186 6.09 -19.79 3.60
C TRP A 186 7.23 -20.76 3.85
N ASN A 187 7.65 -20.94 5.10
CA ASN A 187 8.80 -21.78 5.44
C ASN A 187 8.56 -23.27 5.13
N HIS A 188 7.35 -23.78 5.34
CA HIS A 188 6.99 -25.17 5.10
C HIS A 188 6.60 -25.48 3.65
N GLY A 189 6.29 -24.47 2.86
CA GLY A 189 5.71 -24.67 1.53
C GLY A 189 6.55 -25.51 0.58
N SER A 190 7.88 -25.51 0.69
CA SER A 190 8.74 -26.36 -0.13
C SER A 190 8.60 -27.85 0.22
N GLN A 191 8.54 -28.19 1.50
CA GLN A 191 8.32 -29.56 1.96
C GLN A 191 6.93 -30.05 1.58
N MET A 192 5.89 -29.22 1.82
CA MET A 192 4.52 -29.54 1.41
C MET A 192 4.42 -29.79 -0.10
N ALA A 193 5.09 -28.99 -0.92
CA ALA A 193 5.07 -29.17 -2.37
C ALA A 193 5.67 -30.51 -2.84
N VAL A 194 6.70 -31.00 -2.16
CA VAL A 194 7.27 -32.33 -2.46
C VAL A 194 6.25 -33.42 -2.15
N VAL A 195 5.70 -33.41 -0.94
CA VAL A 195 4.74 -34.43 -0.50
C VAL A 195 3.46 -34.39 -1.33
N MET A 196 2.94 -33.21 -1.63
CA MET A 196 1.72 -33.06 -2.45
C MET A 196 1.91 -33.63 -3.86
N ARG A 197 3.05 -33.35 -4.50
CA ARG A 197 3.36 -33.95 -5.81
C ARG A 197 3.43 -35.49 -5.75
N GLN A 198 4.09 -36.02 -4.73
CA GLN A 198 4.18 -37.50 -4.54
C GLN A 198 2.83 -38.15 -4.30
N SER A 199 1.92 -37.42 -3.64
CA SER A 199 0.58 -37.91 -3.32
C SER A 199 -0.49 -37.55 -4.36
N GLY A 200 -0.11 -36.91 -5.48
CA GLY A 200 -1.05 -36.48 -6.53
C GLY A 200 -2.04 -35.39 -6.07
N VAL A 201 -1.71 -34.65 -5.03
CA VAL A 201 -2.55 -33.55 -4.50
C VAL A 201 -2.14 -32.24 -5.20
N PRO A 202 -3.07 -31.56 -5.86
CA PRO A 202 -2.76 -30.27 -6.52
C PRO A 202 -2.45 -29.19 -5.48
N TRP A 203 -1.57 -28.25 -5.86
CA TRP A 203 -1.28 -27.09 -5.02
C TRP A 203 -2.54 -26.21 -4.85
N PRO A 204 -3.01 -25.96 -3.62
CA PRO A 204 -4.21 -25.18 -3.41
C PRO A 204 -3.93 -23.69 -3.61
N ASN A 205 -4.80 -23.01 -4.36
CA ASN A 205 -4.83 -21.56 -4.46
C ASN A 205 -5.97 -21.00 -3.62
N PHE A 206 -5.72 -19.90 -2.96
CA PHE A 206 -6.72 -19.18 -2.17
C PHE A 206 -7.25 -17.98 -2.96
N SER A 207 -8.56 -17.74 -2.89
CA SER A 207 -9.24 -16.64 -3.55
C SER A 207 -10.11 -15.87 -2.55
N GLY A 208 -10.28 -14.56 -2.79
CA GLY A 208 -11.11 -13.71 -1.92
C GLY A 208 -10.71 -13.80 -0.44
N GLY A 209 -11.70 -14.03 0.43
CA GLY A 209 -11.51 -14.14 1.88
C GLY A 209 -11.08 -15.52 2.40
N GLU A 210 -10.85 -16.52 1.53
CA GLU A 210 -10.60 -17.90 1.95
C GLU A 210 -9.45 -18.07 2.94
N MET A 211 -8.36 -17.27 2.81
CA MET A 211 -7.24 -17.30 3.76
C MET A 211 -7.65 -16.73 5.12
N GLY A 212 -8.48 -15.69 5.13
CA GLY A 212 -9.07 -15.13 6.37
C GLY A 212 -10.01 -16.12 7.05
N ASP A 213 -10.83 -16.82 6.27
CA ASP A 213 -11.73 -17.86 6.77
C ASP A 213 -10.93 -19.03 7.36
N LEU A 214 -9.88 -19.48 6.66
CA LEU A 214 -8.98 -20.52 7.17
C LEU A 214 -8.32 -20.12 8.48
N LEU A 215 -7.82 -18.86 8.56
CA LEU A 215 -7.26 -18.31 9.80
C LEU A 215 -8.29 -18.33 10.92
N ALA A 216 -9.53 -17.88 10.65
CA ALA A 216 -10.61 -17.89 11.64
C ALA A 216 -10.95 -19.32 12.13
N TYR A 217 -10.94 -20.30 11.24
CA TYR A 217 -11.10 -21.71 11.60
C TYR A 217 -9.99 -22.21 12.53
N LEU A 218 -8.73 -21.89 12.21
CA LEU A 218 -7.58 -22.25 13.04
C LEU A 218 -7.56 -21.49 14.38
N GLN A 219 -8.14 -20.30 14.43
CA GLN A 219 -8.29 -19.51 15.65
C GLN A 219 -9.47 -19.95 16.53
N ALA A 220 -10.50 -20.55 15.94
CA ALA A 220 -11.66 -21.07 16.65
C ALA A 220 -11.31 -22.34 17.42
N GLY A 221 -10.42 -22.25 18.40
CA GLY A 221 -10.04 -23.36 19.27
C GLY A 221 -11.14 -23.73 20.28
N ASN A 222 -11.01 -24.91 20.89
CA ASN A 222 -11.91 -25.45 21.91
C ASN A 222 -11.87 -24.62 23.21
N GLY A 223 -12.32 -23.35 23.18
CA GLY A 223 -12.53 -22.55 24.39
C GLY A 223 -11.30 -22.08 25.16
N GLY A 224 -10.10 -22.21 24.58
CA GLY A 224 -8.89 -21.62 25.18
C GLY A 224 -8.97 -20.10 25.20
N ALA A 225 -8.69 -19.50 26.36
CA ALA A 225 -8.69 -18.05 26.52
C ALA A 225 -7.77 -17.40 25.46
N ALA A 226 -8.18 -16.23 24.97
CA ALA A 226 -7.41 -15.41 24.01
C ALA A 226 -5.97 -15.06 24.49
N THR A 227 -5.63 -15.42 25.72
CA THR A 227 -4.35 -15.16 26.39
C THR A 227 -3.15 -15.91 25.82
N ASP A 228 -3.37 -17.00 25.07
CA ASP A 228 -2.30 -17.86 24.55
C ASP A 228 -1.90 -17.54 23.10
N ARG A 229 -2.42 -16.46 22.52
CA ARG A 229 -2.06 -16.05 21.16
C ARG A 229 -0.60 -15.61 21.10
N VAL A 230 0.11 -16.09 20.09
CA VAL A 230 1.46 -15.61 19.80
C VAL A 230 1.36 -14.24 19.15
N TYR A 231 1.79 -13.23 19.87
CA TYR A 231 1.91 -11.87 19.36
C TYR A 231 3.37 -11.61 18.98
N PHE A 232 3.56 -10.91 17.87
CA PHE A 232 4.85 -10.35 17.49
C PHE A 232 4.83 -8.85 17.79
N GLU A 233 6.01 -8.28 17.98
CA GLU A 233 6.12 -6.82 17.98
C GLU A 233 5.60 -6.27 16.66
N PRO A 234 4.94 -5.10 16.66
CA PRO A 234 4.54 -4.45 15.43
C PRO A 234 5.70 -4.32 14.46
N GLY A 235 5.52 -4.81 13.23
CA GLY A 235 6.59 -4.84 12.25
C GLY A 235 7.14 -3.46 11.91
N SER A 236 8.46 -3.38 11.72
CA SER A 236 9.16 -2.17 11.32
C SER A 236 9.25 -2.10 9.79
N PRO A 237 8.62 -1.12 9.11
CA PRO A 237 8.78 -0.95 7.67
C PRO A 237 10.24 -0.72 7.25
N ARG A 238 11.07 -0.10 8.08
CA ARG A 238 12.49 0.08 7.80
C ARG A 238 13.23 -1.25 7.82
N ARG A 239 13.11 -2.06 8.89
CA ARG A 239 13.69 -3.40 8.93
C ARG A 239 13.14 -4.28 7.79
N GLY A 240 11.85 -4.14 7.46
CA GLY A 240 11.24 -4.84 6.34
C GLY A 240 11.90 -4.50 5.01
N ARG A 241 12.25 -3.23 4.75
CA ARG A 241 13.03 -2.83 3.57
C ARG A 241 14.42 -3.47 3.54
N GLU A 242 15.11 -3.45 4.68
CA GLU A 242 16.42 -4.09 4.80
C GLU A 242 16.33 -5.59 4.52
N LEU A 243 15.33 -6.26 5.10
CA LEU A 243 15.05 -7.68 4.85
C LEU A 243 14.66 -7.95 3.39
N PHE A 244 13.88 -7.08 2.76
CA PHE A 244 13.48 -7.20 1.36
C PHE A 244 14.71 -7.27 0.43
N VAL A 245 15.76 -6.51 0.75
CA VAL A 245 17.04 -6.57 0.05
C VAL A 245 17.85 -7.80 0.48
N ALA A 246 18.05 -8.00 1.78
CA ALA A 246 18.89 -9.07 2.34
C ALA A 246 18.36 -10.48 1.99
N LYS A 247 17.05 -10.67 2.01
CA LYS A 247 16.38 -11.92 1.63
C LYS A 247 16.20 -12.03 0.09
N GLN A 248 16.78 -11.12 -0.67
CA GLN A 248 16.88 -11.12 -2.14
C GLN A 248 15.55 -10.92 -2.90
N CYS A 249 14.49 -10.45 -2.26
CA CYS A 249 13.22 -10.15 -2.91
C CYS A 249 13.39 -9.08 -4.00
N ALA A 250 14.23 -8.05 -3.74
CA ALA A 250 14.54 -6.97 -4.65
C ALA A 250 15.24 -7.41 -5.96
N ARG A 251 15.76 -8.65 -6.03
CA ARG A 251 16.35 -9.18 -7.28
C ARG A 251 15.30 -9.47 -8.36
N CYS A 252 14.06 -9.73 -7.92
CA CYS A 252 12.98 -10.07 -8.82
C CYS A 252 11.85 -9.05 -8.78
N HIS A 253 11.55 -8.49 -7.60
CA HIS A 253 10.45 -7.56 -7.39
C HIS A 253 10.94 -6.11 -7.31
N ALA A 254 10.20 -5.20 -7.95
CA ALA A 254 10.34 -3.78 -7.76
C ALA A 254 9.42 -3.28 -6.63
N ILE A 255 9.76 -2.13 -6.07
CA ILE A 255 8.89 -1.30 -5.24
C ILE A 255 8.81 0.07 -5.92
N ALA A 256 7.64 0.45 -6.41
CA ALA A 256 7.40 1.70 -7.14
C ALA A 256 8.41 1.93 -8.28
N GLY A 257 8.68 0.92 -9.06
CA GLY A 257 9.59 0.94 -10.20
C GLY A 257 11.07 0.70 -9.87
N ALA A 258 11.47 0.78 -8.58
CA ALA A 258 12.84 0.54 -8.15
C ALA A 258 13.05 -0.92 -7.75
N GLY A 259 13.92 -1.67 -8.46
CA GLY A 259 14.23 -3.07 -8.18
C GLY A 259 14.21 -3.97 -9.42
N GLY A 260 14.06 -5.27 -9.19
CA GLY A 260 14.04 -6.28 -10.24
C GLY A 260 12.75 -6.27 -11.06
N ARG A 261 12.88 -6.77 -12.31
CA ARG A 261 11.76 -6.89 -13.27
C ARG A 261 11.35 -8.34 -13.54
N GLY A 262 11.86 -9.29 -12.75
CA GLY A 262 11.53 -10.71 -12.87
C GLY A 262 10.24 -11.14 -12.18
N GLY A 263 9.69 -10.28 -11.36
CA GLY A 263 8.41 -10.40 -10.68
C GLY A 263 7.61 -9.11 -10.78
N PRO A 264 6.37 -9.11 -10.29
CA PRO A 264 5.55 -7.91 -10.27
C PRO A 264 6.13 -6.84 -9.33
N ASP A 265 5.84 -5.57 -9.64
CA ASP A 265 6.08 -4.47 -8.72
C ASP A 265 5.12 -4.60 -7.52
N LEU A 266 5.69 -4.71 -6.30
CA LEU A 266 4.92 -4.89 -5.06
C LEU A 266 4.54 -3.56 -4.40
N GLY A 267 5.07 -2.44 -4.89
CA GLY A 267 4.66 -1.09 -4.51
C GLY A 267 3.72 -0.41 -5.52
N GLY A 268 3.26 -1.15 -6.55
CA GLY A 268 2.39 -0.64 -7.61
C GLY A 268 0.90 -0.69 -7.23
N ARG A 269 0.14 0.33 -7.69
CA ARG A 269 -1.33 0.34 -7.55
C ARG A 269 -1.98 -0.82 -8.30
N GLY A 270 -3.09 -1.31 -7.77
CA GLY A 270 -3.95 -2.30 -8.43
C GLY A 270 -3.76 -3.71 -7.90
N ARG A 271 -2.97 -3.91 -6.88
CA ARG A 271 -2.92 -5.15 -6.11
C ARG A 271 -3.56 -4.92 -4.75
N ASP A 272 -4.49 -5.79 -4.38
CA ASP A 272 -5.18 -5.77 -3.08
C ASP A 272 -4.23 -6.14 -1.90
N LEU A 273 -2.95 -5.74 -2.00
CA LEU A 273 -1.97 -5.85 -0.90
C LEU A 273 -2.31 -4.93 0.28
N VAL A 274 -3.30 -4.03 0.09
CA VAL A 274 -3.85 -3.17 1.16
C VAL A 274 -4.92 -3.91 1.98
N GLY A 275 -5.15 -5.19 1.68
CA GLY A 275 -6.04 -6.07 2.42
C GLY A 275 -5.53 -6.42 3.83
N SER A 276 -6.06 -7.47 4.39
CA SER A 276 -5.60 -8.00 5.68
C SER A 276 -4.25 -8.73 5.54
N VAL A 277 -3.56 -8.98 6.67
CA VAL A 277 -2.36 -9.86 6.70
C VAL A 277 -2.66 -11.22 6.09
N ALA A 278 -3.87 -11.74 6.34
CA ALA A 278 -4.31 -13.01 5.77
C ALA A 278 -4.39 -12.94 4.23
N SER A 279 -4.82 -11.81 3.66
CA SER A 279 -4.81 -11.62 2.19
C SER A 279 -3.40 -11.66 1.63
N ILE A 280 -2.45 -10.95 2.27
CA ILE A 280 -1.03 -10.97 1.86
C ILE A 280 -0.46 -12.40 1.97
N ALA A 281 -0.78 -13.11 3.05
CA ALA A 281 -0.38 -14.52 3.22
C ALA A 281 -0.92 -15.41 2.09
N GLY A 282 -2.18 -15.20 1.69
CA GLY A 282 -2.80 -15.91 0.57
C GLY A 282 -2.10 -15.64 -0.75
N GLU A 283 -1.81 -14.37 -1.05
CA GLU A 283 -1.08 -14.00 -2.26
C GLU A 283 0.35 -14.56 -2.28
N MET A 284 1.08 -14.47 -1.16
CA MET A 284 2.41 -15.06 -1.04
C MET A 284 2.36 -16.58 -1.28
N TRP A 285 1.37 -17.24 -0.74
CA TRP A 285 1.16 -18.69 -0.94
C TRP A 285 0.87 -19.04 -2.40
N ASN A 286 -0.08 -18.35 -3.02
CA ASN A 286 -0.49 -18.58 -4.40
C ASN A 286 0.69 -18.46 -5.37
N HIS A 287 1.56 -17.48 -5.15
CA HIS A 287 2.73 -17.22 -6.00
C HIS A 287 3.97 -18.05 -5.62
N SER A 288 3.97 -18.69 -4.46
CA SER A 288 5.17 -19.33 -3.90
C SER A 288 5.80 -20.37 -4.79
N GLN A 289 5.00 -21.16 -5.53
CA GLN A 289 5.52 -22.20 -6.43
C GLN A 289 6.27 -21.60 -7.63
N GLY A 290 5.70 -20.57 -8.25
CA GLY A 290 6.34 -19.81 -9.34
C GLY A 290 7.62 -19.14 -8.89
N MET A 291 7.59 -18.49 -7.72
CA MET A 291 8.78 -17.86 -7.13
C MET A 291 9.89 -18.88 -6.86
N ARG A 292 9.58 -20.04 -6.27
CA ARG A 292 10.56 -21.08 -5.99
C ARG A 292 11.15 -21.69 -7.27
N ALA A 293 10.33 -21.91 -8.29
CA ALA A 293 10.81 -22.37 -9.59
C ALA A 293 11.77 -21.38 -10.23
N GLU A 294 11.45 -20.09 -10.17
CA GLU A 294 12.32 -19.03 -10.69
C GLU A 294 13.63 -18.91 -9.87
N MET A 295 13.53 -18.97 -8.54
CA MET A 295 14.71 -18.97 -7.66
C MET A 295 15.63 -20.15 -7.98
N ALA A 296 15.08 -21.35 -8.13
CA ALA A 296 15.85 -22.53 -8.51
C ALA A 296 16.57 -22.38 -9.86
N ARG A 297 15.91 -21.81 -10.88
CA ARG A 297 16.54 -21.51 -12.17
C ARG A 297 17.71 -20.55 -12.06
N ARG A 298 17.67 -19.65 -11.09
CA ARG A 298 18.73 -18.65 -10.82
C ARG A 298 19.76 -19.12 -9.79
N GLY A 299 19.68 -20.36 -9.31
CA GLY A 299 20.58 -20.88 -8.28
C GLY A 299 20.39 -20.22 -6.91
N LEU A 300 19.18 -19.70 -6.61
CA LEU A 300 18.85 -19.04 -5.36
C LEU A 300 18.06 -19.99 -4.45
N ALA A 301 18.43 -20.05 -3.19
CA ALA A 301 17.64 -20.76 -2.18
C ALA A 301 16.49 -19.87 -1.65
N PRO A 302 15.29 -20.43 -1.42
CA PRO A 302 14.22 -19.70 -0.74
C PRO A 302 14.66 -19.27 0.66
N ALA A 303 14.49 -17.99 0.96
CA ALA A 303 14.79 -17.47 2.29
C ALA A 303 13.75 -17.97 3.31
N ALA A 304 14.23 -18.40 4.47
CA ALA A 304 13.37 -18.62 5.63
C ALA A 304 13.18 -17.31 6.42
N PHE A 305 12.04 -17.19 7.10
CA PHE A 305 11.70 -16.05 7.95
C PHE A 305 11.42 -16.52 9.38
N SER A 306 11.88 -15.75 10.35
CA SER A 306 11.30 -15.74 11.69
C SER A 306 9.93 -15.06 11.66
N GLY A 307 9.14 -15.19 12.73
CA GLY A 307 7.86 -14.49 12.82
C GLY A 307 8.01 -12.98 12.76
N GLN A 308 9.03 -12.42 13.45
CA GLN A 308 9.30 -10.98 13.44
C GLN A 308 9.78 -10.49 12.07
N GLU A 309 10.65 -11.22 11.39
CA GLU A 309 11.06 -10.86 10.03
C GLU A 309 9.86 -10.86 9.05
N MET A 310 8.93 -11.81 9.22
CA MET A 310 7.69 -11.82 8.44
C MET A 310 6.82 -10.60 8.75
N ALA A 311 6.70 -10.22 10.03
CA ALA A 311 5.99 -9.01 10.44
C ALA A 311 6.60 -7.76 9.82
N ASP A 312 7.93 -7.63 9.84
CA ASP A 312 8.65 -6.49 9.28
C ASP A 312 8.48 -6.38 7.75
N ILE A 313 8.59 -7.50 7.02
CA ILE A 313 8.37 -7.53 5.56
C ILE A 313 6.93 -7.11 5.22
N ILE A 314 5.95 -7.66 5.92
CA ILE A 314 4.55 -7.34 5.67
C ILE A 314 4.28 -5.87 6.00
N ALA A 315 4.82 -5.36 7.11
CA ALA A 315 4.70 -3.94 7.47
C ALA A 315 5.32 -3.02 6.41
N TYR A 316 6.46 -3.39 5.84
CA TYR A 316 7.09 -2.65 4.74
C TYR A 316 6.19 -2.62 3.49
N LEU A 317 5.73 -3.79 3.04
CA LEU A 317 4.88 -3.90 1.86
C LEU A 317 3.55 -3.13 2.05
N TYR A 318 2.96 -3.21 3.24
CA TYR A 318 1.77 -2.45 3.57
C TYR A 318 2.03 -0.94 3.52
N PHE A 319 3.10 -0.48 4.18
CA PHE A 319 3.41 0.95 4.28
C PHE A 319 3.73 1.57 2.92
N VAL A 320 4.52 0.89 2.08
CA VAL A 320 4.85 1.43 0.75
C VAL A 320 3.62 1.51 -0.16
N ASN A 321 2.71 0.56 -0.08
CA ASN A 321 1.46 0.61 -0.85
C ASN A 321 0.51 1.70 -0.32
N TYR A 322 0.48 1.92 0.99
CA TYR A 322 -0.28 3.01 1.60
C TYR A 322 0.28 4.39 1.26
N ALA A 323 1.60 4.53 1.22
CA ALA A 323 2.27 5.80 0.94
C ALA A 323 2.46 6.06 -0.57
N ASN A 324 2.44 5.04 -1.43
CA ASN A 324 2.60 5.21 -2.88
C ASN A 324 1.34 5.83 -3.50
N VAL A 325 1.39 7.13 -3.70
CA VAL A 325 0.26 7.93 -4.18
C VAL A 325 0.56 8.44 -5.58
N GLN A 326 -0.30 8.09 -6.54
CA GLN A 326 -0.27 8.67 -7.88
C GLN A 326 -1.41 9.68 -8.01
N GLY A 327 -1.07 10.96 -8.17
CA GLY A 327 -2.01 12.02 -8.49
C GLY A 327 -2.02 12.36 -9.98
N ARG A 328 -3.00 13.15 -10.37
CA ARG A 328 -3.18 13.66 -11.73
C ARG A 328 -2.78 15.14 -11.76
N PRO A 329 -1.63 15.52 -12.35
CA PRO A 329 -1.13 16.90 -12.31
C PRO A 329 -2.11 17.91 -12.92
N VAL A 330 -2.82 17.53 -13.99
CA VAL A 330 -3.81 18.42 -14.64
C VAL A 330 -4.95 18.78 -13.69
N ARG A 331 -5.49 17.81 -12.96
CA ARG A 331 -6.51 18.05 -11.95
C ARG A 331 -5.95 18.82 -10.75
N GLY A 332 -4.71 18.51 -10.35
CA GLY A 332 -4.02 19.25 -9.30
C GLY A 332 -3.86 20.74 -9.62
N ALA A 333 -3.55 21.08 -10.86
CA ALA A 333 -3.50 22.48 -11.33
C ALA A 333 -4.85 23.18 -11.20
N GLU A 334 -5.95 22.49 -11.48
CA GLU A 334 -7.28 23.03 -11.31
C GLU A 334 -7.63 23.27 -9.84
N ILE A 335 -7.32 22.30 -8.97
CA ILE A 335 -7.50 22.42 -7.52
C ILE A 335 -6.68 23.59 -6.97
N PHE A 336 -5.42 23.70 -7.38
CA PHE A 336 -4.53 24.79 -6.96
C PHE A 336 -5.13 26.14 -7.34
N ARG A 337 -5.54 26.30 -8.60
CA ARG A 337 -6.12 27.56 -9.09
C ARG A 337 -7.39 27.94 -8.32
N GLN A 338 -8.25 26.98 -8.02
CA GLN A 338 -9.53 27.22 -7.35
C GLN A 338 -9.41 27.46 -5.84
N LYS A 339 -8.47 26.79 -5.18
CA LYS A 339 -8.44 26.71 -3.70
C LYS A 339 -7.19 27.32 -3.06
N CYS A 340 -6.09 27.53 -3.80
CA CYS A 340 -4.79 27.87 -3.23
C CYS A 340 -4.17 29.12 -3.83
N SER A 341 -4.39 29.38 -5.13
CA SER A 341 -3.65 30.41 -5.89
C SER A 341 -3.92 31.85 -5.47
N SER A 342 -4.99 32.14 -4.72
CA SER A 342 -5.25 33.46 -4.17
C SER A 342 -4.16 33.92 -3.18
N CYS A 343 -3.57 32.96 -2.46
CA CYS A 343 -2.56 33.25 -1.43
C CYS A 343 -1.20 32.63 -1.75
N HIS A 344 -1.16 31.44 -2.37
CA HIS A 344 0.06 30.69 -2.63
C HIS A 344 0.51 30.80 -4.08
N SER A 345 1.83 30.76 -4.30
CA SER A 345 2.41 30.65 -5.63
C SER A 345 2.83 29.20 -5.93
N GLU A 346 2.97 28.91 -7.21
CA GLU A 346 3.47 27.64 -7.79
C GLU A 346 4.79 27.84 -8.54
N THR A 347 5.39 29.01 -8.43
CA THR A 347 6.60 29.40 -9.14
C THR A 347 7.60 29.96 -8.16
N ALA A 348 8.81 29.43 -8.18
CA ALA A 348 9.89 29.87 -7.31
C ALA A 348 10.11 31.42 -7.41
N GLY A 349 10.14 32.09 -6.26
CA GLY A 349 10.40 33.51 -6.16
C GLY A 349 9.21 34.45 -6.41
N SER A 350 8.02 33.94 -6.75
CA SER A 350 6.80 34.75 -6.81
C SER A 350 6.12 34.76 -5.43
N SER A 351 6.49 35.74 -4.60
CA SER A 351 5.89 35.91 -3.27
C SER A 351 4.47 36.45 -3.38
N ARG A 352 3.52 35.72 -2.76
CA ARG A 352 2.18 36.21 -2.42
C ARG A 352 2.05 36.26 -0.90
N VAL A 353 0.83 36.36 -0.39
CA VAL A 353 0.56 36.33 1.06
C VAL A 353 1.06 35.06 1.72
N GLY A 354 0.89 33.91 1.05
CA GLY A 354 1.38 32.60 1.50
C GLY A 354 2.70 32.18 0.84
N PRO A 355 3.40 31.18 1.39
CA PRO A 355 4.63 30.67 0.81
C PRO A 355 4.41 30.01 -0.56
N ASP A 356 5.49 29.93 -1.34
CA ASP A 356 5.55 29.13 -2.55
C ASP A 356 5.46 27.63 -2.18
N LEU A 357 4.45 26.95 -2.70
CA LEU A 357 4.23 25.53 -2.38
C LEU A 357 5.21 24.60 -3.10
N THR A 358 5.89 25.03 -4.17
CA THR A 358 6.93 24.23 -4.81
C THR A 358 8.23 24.19 -4.00
N ALA A 359 8.36 25.09 -3.02
CA ALA A 359 9.51 25.14 -2.11
C ALA A 359 9.42 24.17 -0.92
N ILE A 360 8.33 23.42 -0.78
CA ILE A 360 8.19 22.41 0.27
C ILE A 360 9.35 21.42 0.18
N PRO A 361 10.15 21.22 1.24
CA PRO A 361 11.20 20.23 1.26
C PRO A 361 10.64 18.83 0.98
N GLN A 362 11.35 18.02 0.20
CA GLN A 362 10.93 16.65 -0.12
C GLN A 362 9.49 16.58 -0.67
N LEU A 363 9.13 17.48 -1.56
CA LEU A 363 7.79 17.56 -2.18
C LEU A 363 7.39 16.27 -2.93
N ASP A 364 8.34 15.43 -3.27
CA ASP A 364 8.20 14.09 -3.86
C ASP A 364 7.90 13.00 -2.82
N ASP A 365 7.99 13.31 -1.52
CA ASP A 365 7.63 12.41 -0.43
C ASP A 365 6.21 12.72 0.09
N PRO A 366 5.23 11.81 -0.08
CA PRO A 366 3.86 12.00 0.42
C PRO A 366 3.77 12.24 1.93
N ILE A 367 4.69 11.66 2.69
CA ILE A 367 4.71 11.83 4.16
C ILE A 367 5.21 13.23 4.53
N ALA A 368 6.20 13.74 3.81
CA ALA A 368 6.70 15.12 4.01
C ALA A 368 5.61 16.15 3.65
N ILE A 369 4.85 15.90 2.58
CA ILE A 369 3.70 16.75 2.24
C ILE A 369 2.66 16.71 3.36
N PHE A 370 2.35 15.54 3.89
CA PHE A 370 1.39 15.43 5.00
C PHE A 370 1.87 16.20 6.23
N ALA A 371 3.12 16.05 6.63
CA ALA A 371 3.70 16.79 7.74
C ALA A 371 3.66 18.32 7.50
N ALA A 372 3.98 18.76 6.28
CA ALA A 372 3.91 20.17 5.90
C ALA A 372 2.48 20.72 5.99
N MET A 373 1.49 20.00 5.46
CA MET A 373 0.07 20.39 5.55
C MET A 373 -0.38 20.50 7.01
N TRP A 374 -0.05 19.52 7.83
CA TRP A 374 -0.38 19.52 9.26
C TRP A 374 0.21 20.74 9.97
N ASN A 375 1.51 20.94 9.85
CA ASN A 375 2.23 22.02 10.54
C ASN A 375 1.80 23.42 10.11
N HIS A 376 1.31 23.54 8.88
CA HIS A 376 0.88 24.81 8.31
C HIS A 376 -0.58 25.16 8.62
N ALA A 377 -1.41 24.17 8.90
CA ALA A 377 -2.87 24.29 8.97
C ALA A 377 -3.34 25.38 9.96
N SER A 378 -2.76 25.43 11.16
CA SER A 378 -3.19 26.40 12.19
C SER A 378 -2.87 27.86 11.83
N ARG A 379 -1.71 28.11 11.20
CA ARG A 379 -1.34 29.45 10.72
C ARG A 379 -2.24 29.89 9.57
N MET A 380 -2.50 28.99 8.64
CA MET A 380 -3.41 29.24 7.53
C MET A 380 -4.84 29.48 8.01
N GLU A 381 -5.31 28.74 9.00
CA GLU A 381 -6.63 28.95 9.60
C GLU A 381 -6.75 30.36 10.21
N GLN A 382 -5.73 30.80 10.92
CA GLN A 382 -5.71 32.14 11.50
C GLN A 382 -5.78 33.23 10.43
N GLU A 383 -5.02 33.10 9.35
CA GLU A 383 -5.01 34.04 8.24
C GLU A 383 -6.36 34.10 7.52
N LEU A 384 -6.94 32.94 7.21
CA LEU A 384 -8.26 32.87 6.58
C LEU A 384 -9.36 33.48 7.44
N ARG A 385 -9.33 33.30 8.76
CA ARG A 385 -10.26 33.95 9.69
C ARG A 385 -10.13 35.48 9.68
N GLN A 386 -8.90 36.00 9.67
CA GLN A 386 -8.66 37.45 9.62
C GLN A 386 -9.20 38.08 8.33
N GLN A 387 -9.13 37.32 7.23
CA GLN A 387 -9.61 37.78 5.92
C GLN A 387 -11.09 37.43 5.67
N GLY A 388 -11.78 36.75 6.59
CA GLY A 388 -13.17 36.33 6.43
C GLY A 388 -13.35 35.27 5.33
N LEU A 389 -12.31 34.51 5.02
CA LEU A 389 -12.32 33.48 3.98
C LEU A 389 -12.64 32.08 4.54
N ALA A 390 -13.33 31.28 3.73
CA ALA A 390 -13.67 29.91 4.09
C ALA A 390 -12.44 28.98 3.98
N TRP A 391 -12.41 27.96 4.83
CA TRP A 391 -11.39 26.91 4.78
C TRP A 391 -11.51 26.09 3.47
N PRO A 392 -10.43 25.93 2.69
CA PRO A 392 -10.45 25.17 1.44
C PRO A 392 -10.53 23.67 1.73
N ARG A 393 -11.68 23.07 1.52
CA ARG A 393 -11.88 21.64 1.71
C ARG A 393 -11.34 20.83 0.53
N LEU A 394 -10.73 19.67 0.84
CA LEU A 394 -10.21 18.73 -0.13
C LEU A 394 -11.13 17.50 -0.21
N ALA A 395 -11.52 17.13 -1.42
CA ALA A 395 -12.20 15.86 -1.68
C ALA A 395 -11.20 14.69 -1.69
N PRO A 396 -11.66 13.43 -1.57
CA PRO A 396 -10.79 12.28 -1.73
C PRO A 396 -10.00 12.34 -3.05
N GLY A 397 -8.68 12.12 -2.98
CA GLY A 397 -7.75 12.22 -4.10
C GLY A 397 -7.23 13.64 -4.39
N ASP A 398 -7.87 14.71 -3.90
CA ASP A 398 -7.44 16.09 -4.18
C ASP A 398 -6.01 16.37 -3.70
N ALA A 399 -5.64 15.85 -2.52
CA ALA A 399 -4.30 16.06 -1.97
C ALA A 399 -3.22 15.37 -2.83
N ALA A 400 -3.53 14.20 -3.37
CA ALA A 400 -2.64 13.48 -4.28
C ALA A 400 -2.49 14.19 -5.63
N ASP A 401 -3.61 14.65 -6.20
CA ASP A 401 -3.62 15.40 -7.46
C ASP A 401 -2.83 16.74 -7.30
N LEU A 402 -3.04 17.45 -6.18
CA LEU A 402 -2.30 18.67 -5.85
C LEU A 402 -0.80 18.41 -5.68
N ALA A 403 -0.42 17.37 -4.95
CA ALA A 403 0.99 16.98 -4.79
C ALA A 403 1.66 16.71 -6.14
N ALA A 404 1.01 15.90 -7.00
CA ALA A 404 1.51 15.58 -8.34
C ALA A 404 1.69 16.84 -9.20
N PHE A 405 0.77 17.79 -9.10
CA PHE A 405 0.89 19.08 -9.78
C PHE A 405 2.10 19.88 -9.28
N LEU A 406 2.24 20.05 -7.97
CA LEU A 406 3.35 20.83 -7.39
C LEU A 406 4.71 20.20 -7.73
N VAL A 407 4.83 18.87 -7.71
CA VAL A 407 6.03 18.17 -8.17
C VAL A 407 6.34 18.48 -9.62
N SER A 408 5.32 18.50 -10.49
CA SER A 408 5.50 18.81 -11.92
C SER A 408 5.94 20.26 -12.19
N ARG A 409 5.71 21.16 -11.25
CA ARG A 409 6.09 22.58 -11.33
C ARG A 409 7.48 22.86 -10.74
N ARG A 410 8.02 21.94 -9.97
CA ARG A 410 9.36 22.08 -9.41
C ARG A 410 10.39 22.01 -10.52
N ALA A 411 11.29 23.01 -10.55
CA ALA A 411 12.41 22.98 -11.49
C ALA A 411 13.25 21.71 -11.30
N PRO A 412 13.67 21.04 -12.35
CA PRO A 412 14.59 19.91 -12.22
C PRO A 412 15.86 20.36 -11.50
N LYS A 413 16.30 19.56 -10.51
CA LYS A 413 17.53 19.83 -9.75
C LYS A 413 18.75 19.58 -10.62
#